data_aa5477ca223acb418aff88845368b0a8
#
_entry.id   aa5477ca223acb418aff88845368b0a8
#
_cell.length_a   1.000
_cell.length_b   1.000
_cell.length_c   1.000
_cell.angle_alpha   90.00
_cell.angle_beta   90.00
_cell.angle_gamma   90.00
#
_symmetry.space_group_name_H-M   'P 1'
#
loop_
_entity.id
_entity.type
_entity.pdbx_description
1 polymer ?
#
loop_
_entity_poly.entity_id
_entity_poly.type
_entity_poly.pdbx_seq_one_letter_code
_entity_poly.pdbx_strand_id
1 'polypeptide(L)'
;MYAAPLVRGETLRKYPEIGTALDKLTGKISDEIMAELNYLVDEKKQPPSQVAREFLQKLGFKTSTQRSGAADIIVGSKNFTEQYLLAEMLVVIIENYTNLDVDLKTGLAGTQIAFNALLKGDIDLYPEYTGTGLLTIIQVDEETRDEIIQSKDQVFNYVKEESKKRYDVDWLTSFGFNNTYGLMMRREDTTKFNISSISNLKEYLDNLSNLNDI
;
A
#
# COMPACT_ATOMS: atom_id res chain seq x y z
N MET A 1 9.21 -0.59 -4.64
CA MET A 1 8.09 -1.54 -4.85
C MET A 1 6.81 -0.74 -5.02
N TYR A 2 5.95 -1.11 -5.98
CA TYR A 2 4.75 -0.33 -6.27
C TYR A 2 3.68 -0.48 -5.18
N ALA A 3 2.95 0.60 -4.93
CA ALA A 3 1.68 0.58 -4.21
C ALA A 3 0.53 0.55 -5.23
N ALA A 4 -0.45 -0.31 -5.02
CA ALA A 4 -1.57 -0.50 -5.94
C ALA A 4 -2.84 -0.96 -5.20
N PRO A 5 -4.04 -0.73 -5.76
CA PRO A 5 -5.25 -1.35 -5.23
C PRO A 5 -5.21 -2.87 -5.41
N LEU A 6 -5.50 -3.60 -4.35
CA LEU A 6 -5.70 -5.05 -4.34
C LEU A 6 -7.17 -5.32 -4.16
N VAL A 7 -7.80 -5.98 -5.13
CA VAL A 7 -9.26 -6.11 -5.22
C VAL A 7 -9.66 -7.56 -5.32
N ARG A 8 -10.71 -7.96 -4.62
CA ARG A 8 -11.30 -9.30 -4.71
C ARG A 8 -11.89 -9.52 -6.12
N GLY A 9 -11.57 -10.64 -6.76
CA GLY A 9 -12.01 -10.92 -8.13
C GLY A 9 -13.54 -10.97 -8.27
N GLU A 10 -14.25 -11.47 -7.26
CA GLU A 10 -15.72 -11.45 -7.23
C GLU A 10 -16.27 -10.02 -7.28
N THR A 11 -15.66 -9.08 -6.54
CA THR A 11 -16.05 -7.67 -6.53
C THR A 11 -15.88 -7.04 -7.92
N LEU A 12 -14.76 -7.29 -8.60
CA LEU A 12 -14.56 -6.78 -9.97
C LEU A 12 -15.50 -7.42 -11.01
N ARG A 13 -15.89 -8.67 -10.83
CA ARG A 13 -16.89 -9.31 -11.70
C ARG A 13 -18.28 -8.72 -11.50
N LYS A 14 -18.62 -8.39 -10.24
CA LYS A 14 -19.91 -7.79 -9.89
C LYS A 14 -19.99 -6.31 -10.26
N TYR A 15 -18.88 -5.58 -10.09
CA TYR A 15 -18.77 -4.14 -10.26
C TYR A 15 -17.54 -3.78 -11.10
N PRO A 16 -17.51 -4.09 -12.41
CA PRO A 16 -16.35 -3.87 -13.27
C PRO A 16 -15.97 -2.39 -13.41
N GLU A 17 -16.90 -1.47 -13.17
CA GLU A 17 -16.67 -0.03 -13.17
C GLU A 17 -15.67 0.44 -12.12
N ILE A 18 -15.44 -0.33 -11.05
CA ILE A 18 -14.44 -0.04 -10.02
C ILE A 18 -13.04 0.04 -10.65
N GLY A 19 -12.68 -0.92 -11.50
CA GLY A 19 -11.40 -0.91 -12.20
C GLY A 19 -11.21 0.38 -13.00
N THR A 20 -12.18 0.73 -13.82
CA THR A 20 -12.16 1.96 -14.63
C THR A 20 -12.10 3.25 -13.79
N ALA A 21 -12.81 3.27 -12.66
CA ALA A 21 -12.76 4.41 -11.75
C ALA A 21 -11.37 4.56 -11.12
N LEU A 22 -10.79 3.48 -10.61
CA LEU A 22 -9.49 3.48 -9.93
C LEU A 22 -8.31 3.71 -10.88
N ASP A 23 -8.42 3.36 -12.17
CA ASP A 23 -7.41 3.69 -13.18
C ASP A 23 -7.15 5.20 -13.30
N LYS A 24 -8.09 6.05 -12.87
CA LYS A 24 -7.89 7.50 -12.82
C LYS A 24 -6.77 7.93 -11.86
N LEU A 25 -6.45 7.09 -10.86
CA LEU A 25 -5.34 7.33 -9.92
C LEU A 25 -3.99 6.81 -10.42
N THR A 26 -3.97 6.06 -11.52
CA THR A 26 -2.73 5.48 -12.07
C THR A 26 -1.66 6.53 -12.30
N GLY A 27 -0.50 6.36 -11.66
CA GLY A 27 0.65 7.24 -11.82
C GLY A 27 0.47 8.68 -11.32
N LYS A 28 -0.59 8.95 -10.53
CA LYS A 28 -0.89 10.33 -10.05
C LYS A 28 -0.16 10.72 -8.78
N ILE A 29 0.45 9.78 -8.10
CA ILE A 29 1.14 10.01 -6.83
C ILE A 29 2.61 9.70 -7.03
N SER A 30 3.50 10.72 -6.95
CA SER A 30 4.95 10.50 -6.92
C SER A 30 5.43 10.24 -5.49
N ASP A 31 6.71 9.85 -5.34
CA ASP A 31 7.35 9.66 -4.03
C ASP A 31 7.30 10.97 -3.21
N GLU A 32 7.56 12.12 -3.84
CA GLU A 32 7.53 13.44 -3.20
C GLU A 32 6.11 13.82 -2.77
N ILE A 33 5.12 13.57 -3.61
CA ILE A 33 3.72 13.83 -3.29
C ILE A 33 3.30 13.00 -2.08
N MET A 34 3.59 11.69 -2.07
CA MET A 34 3.22 10.83 -0.95
C MET A 34 3.93 11.26 0.34
N ALA A 35 5.20 11.66 0.27
CA ALA A 35 5.93 12.18 1.42
C ALA A 35 5.28 13.47 1.97
N GLU A 36 4.84 14.40 1.10
CA GLU A 36 4.11 15.60 1.50
C GLU A 36 2.77 15.27 2.17
N LEU A 37 1.99 14.35 1.58
CA LEU A 37 0.69 13.93 2.15
C LEU A 37 0.86 13.29 3.53
N ASN A 38 1.84 12.41 3.70
CA ASN A 38 2.17 11.83 5.00
C ASN A 38 2.57 12.91 6.02
N TYR A 39 3.40 13.89 5.62
CA TYR A 39 3.80 15.00 6.46
C TYR A 39 2.60 15.85 6.93
N LEU A 40 1.63 16.11 6.06
CA LEU A 40 0.41 16.85 6.44
C LEU A 40 -0.38 16.12 7.52
N VAL A 41 -0.44 14.80 7.48
CA VAL A 41 -1.13 14.02 8.50
C VAL A 41 -0.27 13.86 9.75
N ASP A 42 0.98 13.39 9.61
CA ASP A 42 1.81 12.98 10.75
C ASP A 42 2.34 14.18 11.54
N GLU A 43 2.74 15.27 10.87
CA GLU A 43 3.32 16.44 11.50
C GLU A 43 2.33 17.60 11.66
N LYS A 44 1.52 17.87 10.63
CA LYS A 44 0.52 18.95 10.68
C LYS A 44 -0.79 18.52 11.34
N LYS A 45 -0.94 17.22 11.66
CA LYS A 45 -2.10 16.64 12.35
C LYS A 45 -3.43 16.86 11.62
N GLN A 46 -3.37 16.99 10.29
CA GLN A 46 -4.57 17.09 9.47
C GLN A 46 -5.24 15.71 9.34
N PRO A 47 -6.57 15.62 9.31
CA PRO A 47 -7.27 14.36 9.11
C PRO A 47 -6.93 13.75 7.73
N PRO A 48 -6.64 12.44 7.63
CA PRO A 48 -6.34 11.77 6.35
C PRO A 48 -7.43 11.98 5.30
N SER A 49 -8.71 11.97 5.69
CA SER A 49 -9.86 12.23 4.81
C SER A 49 -9.85 13.62 4.19
N GLN A 50 -9.43 14.65 4.95
CA GLN A 50 -9.31 16.01 4.46
C GLN A 50 -8.14 16.11 3.46
N VAL A 51 -6.96 15.60 3.85
CA VAL A 51 -5.74 15.63 3.02
C VAL A 51 -5.98 14.91 1.69
N ALA A 52 -6.60 13.72 1.72
CA ALA A 52 -6.95 12.96 0.53
C ALA A 52 -7.89 13.73 -0.41
N ARG A 53 -8.95 14.36 0.13
CA ARG A 53 -9.90 15.16 -0.66
C ARG A 53 -9.25 16.38 -1.28
N GLU A 54 -8.47 17.15 -0.52
CA GLU A 54 -7.77 18.33 -1.01
C GLU A 54 -6.77 17.99 -2.11
N PHE A 55 -6.05 16.89 -1.96
CA PHE A 55 -5.16 16.38 -3.01
C PHE A 55 -5.92 16.02 -4.29
N LEU A 56 -7.00 15.25 -4.18
CA LEU A 56 -7.83 14.87 -5.33
C LEU A 56 -8.45 16.10 -6.02
N GLN A 57 -8.88 17.12 -5.26
CA GLN A 57 -9.37 18.38 -5.81
C GLN A 57 -8.30 19.14 -6.59
N LYS A 58 -7.06 19.18 -6.09
CA LYS A 58 -5.92 19.77 -6.82
C LYS A 58 -5.64 19.05 -8.15
N LEU A 59 -5.92 17.77 -8.24
CA LEU A 59 -5.85 16.98 -9.47
C LEU A 59 -7.08 17.16 -10.38
N GLY A 60 -8.09 17.93 -9.98
CA GLY A 60 -9.31 18.19 -10.73
C GLY A 60 -10.40 17.10 -10.59
N PHE A 61 -10.28 16.20 -9.63
CA PHE A 61 -11.30 15.19 -9.36
C PHE A 61 -12.49 15.78 -8.60
N LYS A 62 -13.67 15.21 -8.84
CA LYS A 62 -14.83 15.43 -7.98
C LYS A 62 -14.59 14.77 -6.62
N THR A 63 -15.03 15.41 -5.55
CA THR A 63 -14.84 14.92 -4.18
C THR A 63 -16.10 15.08 -3.33
N SER A 64 -17.27 15.11 -3.97
CA SER A 64 -18.54 15.12 -3.26
C SER A 64 -18.73 13.82 -2.49
N THR A 65 -19.35 13.89 -1.32
CA THR A 65 -19.81 12.71 -0.58
C THR A 65 -21.27 12.47 -0.95
N GLN A 66 -21.56 11.36 -1.57
CA GLN A 66 -22.93 10.94 -1.86
C GLN A 66 -23.10 9.53 -1.29
N ARG A 67 -23.51 9.43 -0.04
CA ARG A 67 -24.02 8.17 0.50
C ARG A 67 -25.53 8.24 0.50
N SER A 68 -26.17 7.26 -0.13
CA SER A 68 -27.62 7.18 -0.24
C SER A 68 -28.22 5.96 0.45
N GLY A 69 -27.41 5.00 0.87
CA GLY A 69 -27.93 3.75 1.43
C GLY A 69 -26.91 2.91 2.20
N ALA A 70 -27.15 1.62 2.24
CA ALA A 70 -26.18 0.64 2.74
C ALA A 70 -25.03 0.49 1.74
N ALA A 71 -23.82 0.27 2.24
CA ALA A 71 -22.65 0.13 1.40
C ALA A 71 -22.75 -1.07 0.44
N ASP A 72 -22.42 -0.84 -0.83
CA ASP A 72 -22.28 -1.87 -1.85
C ASP A 72 -20.96 -2.61 -1.72
N ILE A 73 -19.91 -1.87 -1.34
CA ILE A 73 -18.55 -2.38 -1.16
C ILE A 73 -17.87 -1.76 0.06
N ILE A 74 -16.84 -2.42 0.55
CA ILE A 74 -16.06 -2.01 1.72
C ILE A 74 -14.59 -1.87 1.32
N VAL A 75 -14.04 -0.66 1.45
CA VAL A 75 -12.61 -0.38 1.31
C VAL A 75 -11.92 -0.61 2.66
N GLY A 76 -10.87 -1.41 2.68
CA GLY A 76 -10.04 -1.63 3.87
C GLY A 76 -8.79 -0.77 3.91
N SER A 77 -8.16 -0.64 5.09
CA SER A 77 -6.80 -0.14 5.22
C SER A 77 -6.04 -0.78 6.37
N LYS A 78 -4.71 -0.88 6.24
CA LYS A 78 -3.83 -1.20 7.36
C LYS A 78 -3.71 0.02 8.30
N ASN A 79 -3.08 -0.16 9.47
CA ASN A 79 -3.09 0.81 10.58
C ASN A 79 -1.91 1.81 10.55
N PHE A 80 -1.66 2.47 9.41
CA PHE A 80 -0.67 3.54 9.31
C PHE A 80 -1.07 4.61 8.28
N THR A 81 -0.53 5.80 8.40
CA THR A 81 -0.96 7.04 7.73
C THR A 81 -1.15 6.91 6.23
N GLU A 82 -0.16 6.39 5.51
CA GLU A 82 -0.23 6.23 4.06
C GLU A 82 -1.41 5.35 3.62
N GLN A 83 -1.70 4.30 4.38
CA GLN A 83 -2.83 3.42 4.11
C GLN A 83 -4.18 4.12 4.32
N TYR A 84 -4.28 4.96 5.35
CA TYR A 84 -5.49 5.76 5.56
C TYR A 84 -5.70 6.74 4.41
N LEU A 85 -4.66 7.46 3.99
CA LEU A 85 -4.70 8.38 2.85
C LEU A 85 -5.15 7.68 1.57
N LEU A 86 -4.52 6.57 1.23
CA LEU A 86 -4.85 5.81 0.02
C LEU A 86 -6.28 5.26 0.06
N ALA A 87 -6.70 4.70 1.19
CA ALA A 87 -8.06 4.17 1.33
C ALA A 87 -9.12 5.26 1.19
N GLU A 88 -8.91 6.44 1.78
CA GLU A 88 -9.79 7.61 1.59
C GLU A 88 -9.85 8.06 0.12
N MET A 89 -8.72 8.03 -0.60
CA MET A 89 -8.70 8.33 -2.03
C MET A 89 -9.50 7.30 -2.84
N LEU A 90 -9.37 6.00 -2.53
CA LEU A 90 -10.16 4.94 -3.17
C LEU A 90 -11.65 5.16 -2.97
N VAL A 91 -12.09 5.43 -1.75
CA VAL A 91 -13.50 5.75 -1.43
C VAL A 91 -14.00 6.91 -2.27
N VAL A 92 -13.29 8.05 -2.23
CA VAL A 92 -13.69 9.26 -2.98
C VAL A 92 -13.80 9.00 -4.48
N ILE A 93 -12.85 8.29 -5.07
CA ILE A 93 -12.86 8.00 -6.50
C ILE A 93 -14.01 7.05 -6.86
N ILE A 94 -14.24 5.99 -6.09
CA ILE A 94 -15.32 5.07 -6.38
C ILE A 94 -16.68 5.78 -6.26
N GLU A 95 -16.96 6.48 -5.16
CA GLU A 95 -18.23 7.20 -4.96
C GLU A 95 -18.51 8.27 -6.02
N ASN A 96 -17.47 8.93 -6.57
CA ASN A 96 -17.67 10.01 -7.53
C ASN A 96 -17.67 9.58 -9.00
N TYR A 97 -17.18 8.37 -9.30
CA TYR A 97 -17.06 7.88 -10.67
C TYR A 97 -17.78 6.55 -10.93
N THR A 98 -18.53 6.08 -9.91
CA THR A 98 -19.49 4.98 -10.03
C THR A 98 -20.81 5.38 -9.34
N ASN A 99 -21.79 4.47 -9.31
CA ASN A 99 -23.03 4.64 -8.55
C ASN A 99 -23.03 3.79 -7.24
N LEU A 100 -21.85 3.41 -6.76
CA LEU A 100 -21.71 2.55 -5.60
C LEU A 100 -21.55 3.36 -4.32
N ASP A 101 -22.28 2.95 -3.27
CA ASP A 101 -22.05 3.41 -1.90
C ASP A 101 -20.87 2.64 -1.28
N VAL A 102 -19.92 3.35 -0.71
CA VAL A 102 -18.66 2.76 -0.18
C VAL A 102 -18.58 2.93 1.33
N ASP A 103 -18.31 1.85 2.04
CA ASP A 103 -17.92 1.92 3.46
C ASP A 103 -16.40 1.81 3.61
N LEU A 104 -15.87 2.36 4.70
CA LEU A 104 -14.43 2.40 4.98
C LEU A 104 -14.12 1.71 6.30
N LYS A 105 -13.34 0.61 6.23
CA LYS A 105 -12.89 -0.16 7.39
C LYS A 105 -11.40 0.02 7.61
N THR A 106 -11.03 0.99 8.44
CA THR A 106 -9.64 1.34 8.71
C THR A 106 -9.00 0.53 9.85
N GLY A 107 -7.66 0.57 9.91
CA GLY A 107 -6.92 0.10 11.08
C GLY A 107 -6.76 -1.40 11.19
N LEU A 108 -6.86 -2.15 10.09
CA LEU A 108 -6.56 -3.58 10.08
C LEU A 108 -5.08 -3.82 10.43
N ALA A 109 -4.84 -4.62 11.47
CA ALA A 109 -3.51 -4.82 12.04
C ALA A 109 -2.60 -5.69 11.15
N GLY A 110 -1.96 -5.08 10.17
CA GLY A 110 -0.94 -5.72 9.33
C GLY A 110 -1.49 -6.50 8.13
N THR A 111 -0.56 -6.94 7.28
CA THR A 111 -0.85 -7.54 5.97
C THR A 111 -1.71 -8.79 6.06
N GLN A 112 -1.37 -9.72 6.97
CA GLN A 112 -2.07 -11.00 7.06
C GLN A 112 -3.54 -10.82 7.44
N ILE A 113 -3.84 -9.87 8.34
CA ILE A 113 -5.22 -9.59 8.78
C ILE A 113 -5.99 -8.91 7.65
N ALA A 114 -5.41 -7.92 6.98
CA ALA A 114 -6.03 -7.24 5.86
C ALA A 114 -6.31 -8.21 4.69
N PHE A 115 -5.33 -9.04 4.34
CA PHE A 115 -5.47 -10.02 3.26
C PHE A 115 -6.51 -11.10 3.59
N ASN A 116 -6.54 -11.60 4.83
CA ASN A 116 -7.57 -12.55 5.26
C ASN A 116 -8.98 -11.92 5.24
N ALA A 117 -9.11 -10.64 5.61
CA ALA A 117 -10.38 -9.92 5.51
C ALA A 117 -10.84 -9.78 4.05
N LEU A 118 -9.90 -9.54 3.11
CA LEU A 118 -10.18 -9.52 1.67
C LEU A 118 -10.69 -10.89 1.17
N LEU A 119 -9.99 -11.98 1.52
CA LEU A 119 -10.37 -13.33 1.09
C LEU A 119 -11.73 -13.77 1.64
N LYS A 120 -12.09 -13.35 2.86
CA LYS A 120 -13.39 -13.64 3.48
C LYS A 120 -14.52 -12.77 2.97
N GLY A 121 -14.23 -11.67 2.27
CA GLY A 121 -15.22 -10.68 1.85
C GLY A 121 -15.64 -9.72 2.98
N ASP A 122 -14.87 -9.63 4.07
CA ASP A 122 -15.06 -8.62 5.13
C ASP A 122 -14.65 -7.22 4.65
N ILE A 123 -13.84 -7.15 3.59
CA ILE A 123 -13.52 -5.99 2.75
C ILE A 123 -13.46 -6.44 1.29
N ASP A 124 -13.67 -5.52 0.35
CA ASP A 124 -13.68 -5.79 -1.09
C ASP A 124 -12.36 -5.43 -1.77
N LEU A 125 -11.68 -4.41 -1.25
CA LEU A 125 -10.39 -3.96 -1.73
C LEU A 125 -9.63 -3.18 -0.65
N TYR A 126 -8.31 -3.09 -0.82
CA TYR A 126 -7.46 -2.22 0.00
C TYR A 126 -6.15 -1.88 -0.74
N PRO A 127 -5.43 -0.81 -0.35
CA PRO A 127 -4.10 -0.53 -0.89
C PRO A 127 -3.07 -1.54 -0.38
N GLU A 128 -2.27 -2.12 -1.28
CA GLU A 128 -1.21 -3.04 -0.89
C GLU A 128 0.07 -2.75 -1.67
N TYR A 129 1.19 -3.32 -1.25
CA TYR A 129 2.51 -3.11 -1.84
C TYR A 129 3.03 -4.39 -2.48
N THR A 130 3.57 -4.29 -3.69
CA THR A 130 4.02 -5.46 -4.46
C THR A 130 5.13 -6.24 -3.77
N GLY A 131 6.02 -5.57 -3.02
CA GLY A 131 7.02 -6.25 -2.21
C GLY A 131 6.43 -7.07 -1.06
N THR A 132 5.40 -6.52 -0.41
CA THR A 132 4.64 -7.24 0.62
C THR A 132 3.84 -8.39 0.01
N GLY A 133 3.23 -8.16 -1.16
CA GLY A 133 2.58 -9.19 -1.95
C GLY A 133 3.50 -10.37 -2.22
N LEU A 134 4.72 -10.10 -2.68
CA LEU A 134 5.73 -11.10 -2.99
C LEU A 134 6.17 -11.91 -1.75
N LEU A 135 6.58 -11.20 -0.69
CA LEU A 135 7.28 -11.81 0.44
C LEU A 135 6.35 -12.34 1.54
N THR A 136 5.17 -11.71 1.71
CA THR A 136 4.27 -12.02 2.83
C THR A 136 3.00 -12.77 2.38
N ILE A 137 2.44 -12.40 1.22
CA ILE A 137 1.20 -13.02 0.72
C ILE A 137 1.53 -14.28 -0.07
N ILE A 138 2.37 -14.17 -1.10
CA ILE A 138 2.72 -15.28 -2.00
C ILE A 138 3.79 -16.17 -1.37
N GLN A 139 4.71 -15.59 -0.62
CA GLN A 139 5.81 -16.26 0.07
C GLN A 139 6.67 -17.08 -0.91
N VAL A 140 7.26 -16.36 -1.89
CA VAL A 140 8.13 -16.98 -2.88
C VAL A 140 9.40 -17.56 -2.24
N ASP A 141 9.95 -18.62 -2.85
CA ASP A 141 11.27 -19.13 -2.51
C ASP A 141 12.39 -18.14 -2.86
N GLU A 142 13.60 -18.40 -2.33
CA GLU A 142 14.74 -17.49 -2.49
C GLU A 142 15.20 -17.39 -3.95
N GLU A 143 15.17 -18.48 -4.71
CA GLU A 143 15.59 -18.53 -6.10
C GLU A 143 14.69 -17.64 -6.97
N THR A 144 13.38 -17.84 -6.90
CA THR A 144 12.38 -17.01 -7.60
C THR A 144 12.49 -15.54 -7.18
N ARG A 145 12.65 -15.27 -5.88
CA ARG A 145 12.81 -13.90 -5.37
C ARG A 145 14.01 -13.21 -6.01
N ASP A 146 15.18 -13.86 -6.02
CA ASP A 146 16.43 -13.28 -6.50
C ASP A 146 16.41 -13.01 -8.00
N GLU A 147 15.65 -13.80 -8.77
CA GLU A 147 15.43 -13.59 -10.19
C GLU A 147 14.60 -12.34 -10.50
N ILE A 148 13.50 -12.12 -9.76
CA ILE A 148 12.51 -11.09 -10.10
C ILE A 148 12.66 -9.78 -9.35
N ILE A 149 13.35 -9.75 -8.20
CA ILE A 149 13.43 -8.58 -7.31
C ILE A 149 14.20 -7.39 -7.94
N GLN A 150 14.97 -7.65 -8.98
CA GLN A 150 15.77 -6.67 -9.69
C GLN A 150 14.92 -5.66 -10.49
N SER A 151 13.67 -5.99 -10.80
CA SER A 151 12.77 -5.12 -11.54
C SER A 151 11.42 -4.97 -10.83
N LYS A 152 11.00 -3.72 -10.60
CA LYS A 152 9.68 -3.40 -10.03
C LYS A 152 8.54 -3.97 -10.88
N ASP A 153 8.70 -3.95 -12.20
CA ASP A 153 7.69 -4.44 -13.14
C ASP A 153 7.61 -5.97 -13.14
N GLN A 154 8.75 -6.67 -13.03
CA GLN A 154 8.75 -8.13 -12.87
C GLN A 154 8.05 -8.53 -11.58
N VAL A 155 8.36 -7.88 -10.46
CA VAL A 155 7.67 -8.12 -9.19
C VAL A 155 6.17 -7.86 -9.31
N PHE A 156 5.77 -6.74 -9.93
CA PHE A 156 4.36 -6.41 -10.12
C PHE A 156 3.63 -7.48 -10.94
N ASN A 157 4.18 -7.87 -12.08
CA ASN A 157 3.58 -8.87 -12.97
C ASN A 157 3.47 -10.22 -12.26
N TYR A 158 4.52 -10.65 -11.57
CA TYR A 158 4.53 -11.89 -10.83
C TYR A 158 3.47 -11.93 -9.72
N VAL A 159 3.41 -10.89 -8.85
CA VAL A 159 2.40 -10.87 -7.78
C VAL A 159 0.99 -10.78 -8.33
N LYS A 160 0.78 -10.08 -9.45
CA LYS A 160 -0.52 -9.99 -10.14
C LYS A 160 -0.98 -11.35 -10.64
N GLU A 161 -0.12 -12.08 -11.34
CA GLU A 161 -0.44 -13.40 -11.89
C GLU A 161 -0.68 -14.44 -10.79
N GLU A 162 0.23 -14.52 -9.82
CA GLU A 162 0.14 -15.51 -8.75
C GLU A 162 -1.02 -15.22 -7.77
N SER A 163 -1.32 -13.95 -7.48
CA SER A 163 -2.47 -13.59 -6.65
C SER A 163 -3.79 -13.94 -7.35
N LYS A 164 -3.88 -13.69 -8.64
CA LYS A 164 -5.04 -14.08 -9.43
C LYS A 164 -5.25 -15.58 -9.46
N LYS A 165 -4.17 -16.31 -9.70
CA LYS A 165 -4.19 -17.78 -9.80
C LYS A 165 -4.52 -18.47 -8.48
N ARG A 166 -3.90 -18.01 -7.37
CA ARG A 166 -4.02 -18.70 -6.06
C ARG A 166 -5.24 -18.29 -5.27
N TYR A 167 -5.66 -17.03 -5.41
CA TYR A 167 -6.62 -16.40 -4.49
C TYR A 167 -7.80 -15.72 -5.18
N ASP A 168 -7.82 -15.67 -6.52
CA ASP A 168 -8.79 -14.88 -7.30
C ASP A 168 -8.84 -13.40 -6.84
N VAL A 169 -7.66 -12.80 -6.68
CA VAL A 169 -7.46 -11.42 -6.27
C VAL A 169 -6.69 -10.67 -7.36
N ASP A 170 -7.13 -9.47 -7.68
CA ASP A 170 -6.60 -8.67 -8.79
C ASP A 170 -5.78 -7.48 -8.27
N TRP A 171 -4.55 -7.35 -8.73
CA TRP A 171 -3.75 -6.14 -8.59
C TRP A 171 -4.09 -5.18 -9.73
N LEU A 172 -4.65 -4.02 -9.39
CA LEU A 172 -4.88 -2.97 -10.38
C LEU A 172 -3.59 -2.16 -10.62
N THR A 173 -3.64 -1.19 -11.55
CA THR A 173 -2.49 -0.38 -11.90
C THR A 173 -1.98 0.45 -10.70
N SER A 174 -0.67 0.62 -10.59
CA SER A 174 -0.06 1.29 -9.44
C SER A 174 -0.38 2.77 -9.38
N PHE A 175 -0.39 3.33 -8.16
CA PHE A 175 -0.59 4.75 -7.91
C PHE A 175 0.53 5.63 -8.45
N GLY A 176 1.77 5.10 -8.58
CA GLY A 176 2.92 5.78 -9.19
C GLY A 176 4.13 5.95 -8.28
N PHE A 177 3.99 5.77 -6.97
CA PHE A 177 5.09 5.92 -6.02
C PHE A 177 5.67 4.57 -5.56
N ASN A 178 6.86 4.64 -4.97
CA ASN A 178 7.60 3.52 -4.44
C ASN A 178 7.58 3.53 -2.91
N ASN A 179 6.94 2.53 -2.30
CA ASN A 179 7.08 2.31 -0.88
C ASN A 179 8.19 1.28 -0.62
N THR A 180 9.15 1.63 0.24
CA THR A 180 10.29 0.77 0.59
C THR A 180 10.65 0.92 2.06
N TYR A 181 11.36 -0.07 2.60
CA TYR A 181 11.93 0.00 3.93
C TYR A 181 13.24 0.78 3.91
N GLY A 182 13.44 1.62 4.92
CA GLY A 182 14.70 2.30 5.19
C GLY A 182 15.15 2.04 6.61
N LEU A 183 16.42 1.74 6.80
CA LEU A 183 17.02 1.70 8.13
C LEU A 183 17.42 3.12 8.55
N MET A 184 16.93 3.55 9.69
CA MET A 184 17.27 4.86 10.27
C MET A 184 18.02 4.69 11.58
N MET A 185 19.03 5.54 11.75
CA MET A 185 19.82 5.61 12.97
C MET A 185 20.00 7.07 13.37
N ARG A 186 20.06 7.36 14.67
CA ARG A 186 20.36 8.72 15.14
C ARG A 186 21.75 9.12 14.68
N ARG A 187 21.93 10.39 14.30
CA ARG A 187 23.20 10.91 13.77
C ARG A 187 24.35 10.74 14.75
N GLU A 188 24.11 10.95 16.04
CA GLU A 188 25.09 10.72 17.08
C GLU A 188 25.57 9.27 17.17
N ASP A 189 24.66 8.30 17.00
CA ASP A 189 24.98 6.88 17.00
C ASP A 189 25.73 6.46 15.73
N THR A 190 25.37 7.01 14.55
CA THR A 190 26.10 6.76 13.30
C THR A 190 27.56 7.21 13.43
N THR A 191 27.81 8.37 14.06
CA THR A 191 29.16 8.87 14.29
C THR A 191 29.89 8.05 15.35
N LYS A 192 29.25 7.75 16.45
CA LYS A 192 29.84 7.00 17.58
C LYS A 192 30.28 5.60 17.18
N PHE A 193 29.47 4.91 16.37
CA PHE A 193 29.74 3.52 15.99
C PHE A 193 30.31 3.39 14.56
N ASN A 194 30.56 4.52 13.88
CA ASN A 194 31.07 4.57 12.50
C ASN A 194 30.19 3.77 11.52
N ILE A 195 28.85 3.89 11.65
CA ILE A 195 27.87 3.18 10.83
C ILE A 195 27.25 4.18 9.85
N SER A 196 27.54 4.03 8.56
CA SER A 196 26.98 4.86 7.47
C SER A 196 26.29 4.04 6.37
N SER A 197 26.34 2.72 6.49
CA SER A 197 25.73 1.79 5.52
C SER A 197 25.24 0.52 6.22
N ILE A 198 24.40 -0.26 5.52
CA ILE A 198 23.96 -1.57 6.01
C ILE A 198 25.15 -2.51 6.21
N SER A 199 26.17 -2.43 5.36
CA SER A 199 27.40 -3.24 5.47
C SER A 199 28.17 -2.90 6.77
N ASN A 200 28.30 -1.61 7.09
CA ASN A 200 28.93 -1.20 8.36
C ASN A 200 28.12 -1.66 9.58
N LEU A 201 26.78 -1.59 9.49
CA LEU A 201 25.93 -2.10 10.57
C LEU A 201 26.11 -3.60 10.77
N LYS A 202 26.16 -4.37 9.67
CA LYS A 202 26.41 -5.81 9.73
C LYS A 202 27.75 -6.13 10.39
N GLU A 203 28.84 -5.48 9.94
CA GLU A 203 30.18 -5.65 10.51
C GLU A 203 30.21 -5.32 12.00
N TYR A 204 29.56 -4.23 12.41
CA TYR A 204 29.44 -3.85 13.82
C TYR A 204 28.73 -4.92 14.66
N LEU A 205 27.61 -5.48 14.16
CA LEU A 205 26.85 -6.53 14.83
C LEU A 205 27.63 -7.86 14.91
N ASP A 206 28.32 -8.25 13.83
CA ASP A 206 29.16 -9.45 13.80
C ASP A 206 30.30 -9.35 14.85
N ASN A 207 30.92 -8.17 14.98
CA ASN A 207 31.95 -7.93 15.97
C ASN A 207 31.40 -7.98 17.41
N LEU A 208 30.19 -7.49 17.67
CA LEU A 208 29.54 -7.59 18.99
C LEU A 208 29.22 -9.05 19.35
N SER A 209 28.76 -9.85 18.40
CA SER A 209 28.45 -11.27 18.65
C SER A 209 29.71 -12.04 19.04
N ASN A 210 30.82 -11.81 18.36
CA ASN A 210 32.11 -12.43 18.67
C ASN A 210 32.69 -12.05 20.06
N LEU A 211 32.25 -10.92 20.62
CA LEU A 211 32.65 -10.50 21.98
C LEU A 211 31.82 -11.14 23.10
N ASN A 212 30.60 -11.63 22.76
CA ASN A 212 29.73 -12.30 23.73
C ASN A 212 29.91 -13.83 23.77
N ASP A 213 30.72 -14.38 22.86
CA ASP A 213 31.06 -15.82 22.81
C ASP A 213 32.40 -16.15 23.57
N ILE A 214 32.96 -15.18 24.35
CA ILE A 214 34.11 -15.34 25.24
C ILE A 214 33.66 -15.22 26.69
#